data_945aa52aa97b594d36f532b2a5e78eb9
#
_entry.id   945aa52aa97b594d36f532b2a5e78eb9
#
_cell.length_a   1.000
_cell.length_b   1.000
_cell.length_c   1.000
_cell.angle_alpha   90.00
_cell.angle_beta   90.00
_cell.angle_gamma   90.00
#
_symmetry.space_group_name_H-M   'P 1'
#
loop_
_entity.id
_entity.type
_entity.pdbx_description
1 polymer ?
#
loop_
_entity_poly.entity_id
_entity_poly.type
_entity_poly.pdbx_seq_one_letter_code
_entity_poly.pdbx_strand_id
1 'polypeptide(L)'
;RDKLATFIRDYLVHDGSRVPESVIDARYQSSIDPEVVAAPPLRRPQNLKAALRMDFTRDPRLTQCTTPTLVLWGTADKVNRPSGGAALQQRMPNCDLYLFSNTGHWVQWERAEEFNAVTAAFLARHDA
;
A
#
# COMPACT_ATOMS: atom_id res chain seq x y z
N ARG A 1 7.87 19.55 7.34
CA ARG A 1 7.40 19.47 5.96
C ARG A 1 8.45 18.85 5.03
N ASP A 2 9.67 19.38 4.99
CA ASP A 2 10.70 18.95 4.00
C ASP A 2 11.06 17.47 4.08
N LYS A 3 11.22 16.93 5.30
CA LYS A 3 11.42 15.48 5.49
C LYS A 3 10.27 14.63 4.95
N LEU A 4 9.03 15.13 5.05
CA LEU A 4 7.86 14.45 4.48
C LEU A 4 7.89 14.53 2.95
N ALA A 5 8.24 15.68 2.38
CA ALA A 5 8.37 15.86 0.94
C ALA A 5 9.44 14.91 0.35
N THR A 6 10.61 14.84 0.97
CA THR A 6 11.67 13.88 0.61
C THR A 6 11.17 12.43 0.69
N PHE A 7 10.49 12.07 1.79
CA PHE A 7 9.95 10.71 1.95
C PHE A 7 8.92 10.37 0.86
N ILE A 8 8.01 11.27 0.55
CA ILE A 8 7.01 11.05 -0.50
C ILE A 8 7.68 10.88 -1.86
N ARG A 9 8.58 11.78 -2.24
CA ARG A 9 9.19 11.80 -3.55
C ARG A 9 10.18 10.66 -3.79
N ASP A 10 10.96 10.30 -2.78
CA ASP A 10 12.04 9.34 -2.92
C ASP A 10 11.60 7.89 -2.66
N TYR A 11 10.53 7.69 -1.87
CA TYR A 11 10.14 6.36 -1.40
C TYR A 11 8.70 5.95 -1.77
N LEU A 12 7.74 6.91 -1.75
CA LEU A 12 6.33 6.53 -1.95
C LEU A 12 5.91 6.45 -3.41
N VAL A 13 6.61 7.13 -4.30
CA VAL A 13 6.32 7.10 -5.73
C VAL A 13 7.54 6.67 -6.54
N HIS A 14 7.33 6.19 -7.74
CA HIS A 14 8.41 5.83 -8.64
C HIS A 14 9.11 7.08 -9.20
N ASP A 15 8.32 8.06 -9.65
CA ASP A 15 8.79 9.35 -10.18
C ASP A 15 8.34 10.50 -9.28
N GLY A 16 9.23 10.92 -8.37
CA GLY A 16 8.96 12.00 -7.41
C GLY A 16 8.77 13.38 -8.05
N SER A 17 9.25 13.59 -9.28
CA SER A 17 9.09 14.87 -10.00
C SER A 17 7.62 15.15 -10.34
N ARG A 18 6.79 14.12 -10.43
CA ARG A 18 5.35 14.23 -10.70
C ARG A 18 4.51 14.64 -9.49
N VAL A 19 5.10 14.64 -8.29
CA VAL A 19 4.36 14.98 -7.06
C VAL A 19 4.28 16.49 -6.88
N PRO A 20 3.09 17.11 -7.03
CA PRO A 20 2.94 18.55 -6.88
C PRO A 20 3.02 18.96 -5.39
N GLU A 21 3.42 20.20 -5.14
CA GLU A 21 3.53 20.76 -3.79
C GLU A 21 2.20 20.67 -3.00
N SER A 22 1.07 20.83 -3.69
CA SER A 22 -0.26 20.72 -3.08
C SER A 22 -0.54 19.36 -2.43
N VAL A 23 -0.02 18.28 -3.02
CA VAL A 23 -0.13 16.92 -2.42
C VAL A 23 0.72 16.84 -1.16
N ILE A 24 1.94 17.38 -1.18
CA ILE A 24 2.82 17.43 -0.02
C ILE A 24 2.20 18.26 1.10
N ASP A 25 1.63 19.44 0.75
CA ASP A 25 0.99 20.32 1.72
C ASP A 25 -0.24 19.66 2.36
N ALA A 26 -1.10 19.05 1.59
CA ALA A 26 -2.26 18.31 2.10
C ALA A 26 -1.85 17.17 3.05
N ARG A 27 -0.83 16.41 2.69
CA ARG A 27 -0.30 15.32 3.55
C ARG A 27 0.37 15.85 4.81
N TYR A 28 1.06 16.99 4.70
CA TYR A 28 1.67 17.65 5.85
C TYR A 28 0.61 18.14 6.83
N GLN A 29 -0.42 18.84 6.34
CA GLN A 29 -1.52 19.32 7.19
C GLN A 29 -2.21 18.16 7.92
N SER A 30 -2.50 17.06 7.22
CA SER A 30 -3.04 15.86 7.86
C SER A 30 -2.09 15.26 8.91
N SER A 31 -0.77 15.36 8.73
CA SER A 31 0.21 14.77 9.66
C SER A 31 0.40 15.56 10.95
N ILE A 32 0.05 16.85 10.93
CA ILE A 32 0.13 17.75 12.10
C ILE A 32 -1.24 18.01 12.74
N ASP A 33 -2.30 17.39 12.23
CA ASP A 33 -3.63 17.46 12.84
C ASP A 33 -3.55 16.98 14.29
N PRO A 34 -4.06 17.78 15.27
CA PRO A 34 -3.97 17.45 16.68
C PRO A 34 -4.60 16.08 17.04
N GLU A 35 -5.66 15.67 16.37
CA GLU A 35 -6.30 14.37 16.61
C GLU A 35 -5.41 13.23 16.12
N VAL A 36 -4.80 13.39 14.95
CA VAL A 36 -3.85 12.40 14.38
C VAL A 36 -2.60 12.30 15.23
N VAL A 37 -2.09 13.43 15.73
CA VAL A 37 -0.91 13.44 16.62
C VAL A 37 -1.21 12.78 17.96
N ALA A 38 -2.39 13.02 18.54
CA ALA A 38 -2.80 12.44 19.82
C ALA A 38 -3.05 10.93 19.71
N ALA A 39 -3.61 10.47 18.59
CA ALA A 39 -3.95 9.06 18.37
C ALA A 39 -3.46 8.58 16.99
N PRO A 40 -2.14 8.44 16.78
CA PRO A 40 -1.61 8.04 15.47
C PRO A 40 -2.15 6.66 15.07
N PRO A 41 -2.67 6.52 13.83
CA PRO A 41 -3.33 5.28 13.38
C PRO A 41 -2.37 4.09 13.29
N LEU A 42 -1.08 4.38 13.12
CA LEU A 42 -0.02 3.36 13.08
C LEU A 42 1.01 3.63 14.16
N ARG A 43 1.17 2.69 15.08
CA ARG A 43 2.23 2.73 16.10
C ARG A 43 3.45 1.97 15.60
N ARG A 44 4.62 2.56 15.74
CA ARG A 44 5.88 1.85 15.44
C ARG A 44 6.04 0.65 16.37
N PRO A 45 6.43 -0.53 15.84
CA PRO A 45 6.72 -1.68 16.70
C PRO A 45 7.91 -1.36 17.61
N GLN A 46 7.79 -1.73 18.89
CA GLN A 46 8.80 -1.42 19.90
C GLN A 46 10.08 -2.27 19.77
N ASN A 47 9.98 -3.40 19.10
CA ASN A 47 11.10 -4.34 18.88
C ASN A 47 10.80 -5.28 17.70
N LEU A 48 11.82 -6.07 17.32
CA LEU A 48 11.73 -7.02 16.20
C LEU A 48 10.58 -8.03 16.37
N LYS A 49 10.34 -8.54 17.58
CA LYS A 49 9.25 -9.49 17.84
C LYS A 49 7.88 -8.87 17.59
N ALA A 50 7.69 -7.60 17.98
CA ALA A 50 6.49 -6.84 17.68
C ALA A 50 6.35 -6.58 16.18
N ALA A 51 7.44 -6.24 15.48
CA ALA A 51 7.44 -6.05 14.04
C ALA A 51 7.06 -7.33 13.28
N LEU A 52 7.60 -8.47 13.67
CA LEU A 52 7.27 -9.78 13.06
C LEU A 52 5.81 -10.19 13.30
N ARG A 53 5.22 -9.78 14.43
CA ARG A 53 3.78 -10.00 14.70
C ARG A 53 2.87 -9.12 13.83
N MET A 54 3.38 -8.02 13.32
CA MET A 54 2.67 -7.13 12.40
C MET A 54 2.81 -7.58 10.93
N ASP A 55 3.67 -8.54 10.64
CA ASP A 55 3.80 -9.15 9.32
C ASP A 55 2.66 -10.15 9.09
N PHE A 56 1.50 -9.60 8.71
CA PHE A 56 0.30 -10.39 8.43
C PHE A 56 0.47 -11.37 7.25
N THR A 57 1.47 -11.19 6.39
CA THR A 57 1.73 -12.13 5.28
C THR A 57 2.10 -13.54 5.77
N ARG A 58 2.47 -13.67 7.06
CA ARG A 58 2.78 -14.94 7.73
C ARG A 58 1.63 -15.51 8.54
N ASP A 59 0.49 -14.82 8.62
CA ASP A 59 -0.65 -15.28 9.41
C ASP A 59 -1.19 -16.61 8.84
N PRO A 60 -1.26 -17.70 9.65
CA PRO A 60 -1.75 -18.99 9.18
C PRO A 60 -3.23 -18.94 8.75
N ARG A 61 -4.02 -17.98 9.23
CA ARG A 61 -5.43 -17.82 8.85
C ARG A 61 -5.61 -17.45 7.37
N LEU A 62 -4.58 -16.91 6.73
CA LEU A 62 -4.63 -16.57 5.29
C LEU A 62 -4.93 -17.80 4.41
N THR A 63 -4.45 -18.99 4.78
CA THR A 63 -4.70 -20.21 4.02
C THR A 63 -6.16 -20.67 4.07
N GLN A 64 -6.93 -20.14 5.00
CA GLN A 64 -8.36 -20.44 5.21
C GLN A 64 -9.26 -19.28 4.77
N CYS A 65 -8.68 -18.17 4.31
CA CYS A 65 -9.43 -17.01 3.85
C CYS A 65 -9.95 -17.26 2.43
N THR A 66 -11.24 -17.57 2.33
CA THR A 66 -11.92 -17.79 1.04
C THR A 66 -12.50 -16.53 0.42
N THR A 67 -12.43 -15.40 1.12
CA THR A 67 -12.92 -14.11 0.61
C THR A 67 -12.13 -13.74 -0.66
N PRO A 68 -12.82 -13.42 -1.78
CA PRO A 68 -12.17 -12.90 -2.97
C PRO A 68 -11.31 -11.68 -2.63
N THR A 69 -10.06 -11.72 -2.99
CA THR A 69 -9.08 -10.70 -2.63
C THR A 69 -8.29 -10.25 -3.86
N LEU A 70 -8.20 -8.95 -4.08
CA LEU A 70 -7.35 -8.36 -5.09
C LEU A 70 -6.17 -7.66 -4.42
N VAL A 71 -4.97 -8.08 -4.76
CA VAL A 71 -3.70 -7.45 -4.33
C VAL A 71 -3.16 -6.63 -5.50
N LEU A 72 -3.01 -5.32 -5.27
CA LEU A 72 -2.47 -4.38 -6.25
C LEU A 72 -1.13 -3.85 -5.73
N TRP A 73 -0.05 -3.98 -6.53
CA TRP A 73 1.30 -3.65 -6.05
C TRP A 73 2.18 -3.04 -7.14
N GLY A 74 2.97 -2.03 -6.76
CA GLY A 74 3.96 -1.43 -7.65
C GLY A 74 5.28 -2.22 -7.66
N THR A 75 5.83 -2.48 -8.84
CA THR A 75 7.09 -3.23 -8.98
C THR A 75 8.31 -2.47 -8.46
N ALA A 76 8.21 -1.14 -8.35
CA ALA A 76 9.25 -0.24 -7.83
C ALA A 76 8.96 0.25 -6.40
N ASP A 77 8.07 -0.42 -5.66
CA ASP A 77 7.75 -0.08 -4.26
C ASP A 77 8.99 -0.23 -3.37
N LYS A 78 9.46 0.89 -2.82
CA LYS A 78 10.62 0.97 -1.94
C LYS A 78 10.26 0.85 -0.46
N VAL A 79 8.98 0.94 -0.12
CA VAL A 79 8.46 0.82 1.26
C VAL A 79 8.18 -0.63 1.60
N ASN A 80 7.41 -1.30 0.74
CA ASN A 80 7.06 -2.71 0.88
C ASN A 80 7.48 -3.46 -0.37
N ARG A 81 8.29 -4.50 -0.21
CA ARG A 81 8.78 -5.27 -1.35
C ARG A 81 7.65 -5.97 -2.10
N PRO A 82 7.64 -5.97 -3.44
CA PRO A 82 6.62 -6.63 -4.26
C PRO A 82 6.47 -8.13 -3.97
N SER A 83 7.52 -8.77 -3.44
CA SER A 83 7.46 -10.17 -2.97
C SER A 83 6.41 -10.41 -1.88
N GLY A 84 5.99 -9.36 -1.15
CA GLY A 84 4.87 -9.44 -0.20
C GLY A 84 3.54 -9.76 -0.88
N GLY A 85 3.27 -9.12 -2.03
CA GLY A 85 2.08 -9.42 -2.83
C GLY A 85 2.06 -10.85 -3.37
N ALA A 86 3.19 -11.33 -3.87
CA ALA A 86 3.33 -12.72 -4.31
C ALA A 86 3.14 -13.72 -3.16
N ALA A 87 3.66 -13.41 -1.97
CA ALA A 87 3.48 -14.25 -0.78
C ALA A 87 2.00 -14.33 -0.34
N LEU A 88 1.25 -13.26 -0.46
CA LEU A 88 -0.21 -13.24 -0.20
C LEU A 88 -0.94 -14.10 -1.22
N GLN A 89 -0.70 -13.88 -2.50
CA GLN A 89 -1.33 -14.59 -3.61
C GLN A 89 -1.07 -16.11 -3.53
N GLN A 90 0.12 -16.53 -3.10
CA GLN A 90 0.44 -17.96 -2.93
C GLN A 90 -0.23 -18.60 -1.71
N ARG A 91 -0.59 -17.81 -0.69
CA ARG A 91 -1.18 -18.32 0.55
C ARG A 91 -2.69 -18.31 0.57
N MET A 92 -3.29 -17.32 -0.05
CA MET A 92 -4.74 -17.14 -0.03
C MET A 92 -5.38 -17.87 -1.22
N PRO A 93 -6.38 -18.75 -1.01
CA PRO A 93 -6.96 -19.57 -2.07
C PRO A 93 -7.71 -18.77 -3.15
N ASN A 94 -8.24 -17.58 -2.81
CA ASN A 94 -9.00 -16.70 -3.70
C ASN A 94 -8.32 -15.34 -3.83
N CYS A 95 -7.04 -15.30 -4.24
CA CYS A 95 -6.26 -14.07 -4.32
C CYS A 95 -5.72 -13.84 -5.73
N ASP A 96 -6.16 -12.75 -6.35
CA ASP A 96 -5.57 -12.23 -7.57
C ASP A 96 -4.47 -11.23 -7.24
N LEU A 97 -3.40 -11.23 -8.01
CA LEU A 97 -2.31 -10.27 -7.91
C LEU A 97 -2.14 -9.53 -9.23
N TYR A 98 -2.14 -8.20 -9.15
CA TYR A 98 -1.78 -7.34 -10.28
C TYR A 98 -0.56 -6.48 -9.92
N LEU A 99 0.47 -6.55 -10.77
CA LEU A 99 1.71 -5.80 -10.60
C LEU A 99 1.81 -4.66 -11.60
N PHE A 100 1.92 -3.44 -11.10
CA PHE A 100 2.10 -2.24 -11.92
C PHE A 100 3.59 -1.99 -12.18
N SER A 101 4.02 -2.09 -13.43
CA SER A 101 5.41 -1.80 -13.81
C SER A 101 5.77 -0.34 -13.60
N ASN A 102 7.01 -0.07 -13.16
CA ASN A 102 7.54 1.29 -12.92
C ASN A 102 6.61 2.13 -12.03
N THR A 103 6.07 1.53 -10.97
CA THR A 103 5.12 2.16 -10.05
C THR A 103 5.61 1.92 -8.63
N GLY A 104 5.55 2.94 -7.79
CA GLY A 104 5.96 2.90 -6.39
C GLY A 104 4.88 2.36 -5.45
N HIS A 105 4.90 2.86 -4.21
CA HIS A 105 3.98 2.46 -3.15
C HIS A 105 2.56 3.02 -3.34
N TRP A 106 2.43 4.15 -4.01
CA TRP A 106 1.13 4.80 -4.26
C TRP A 106 0.54 4.41 -5.61
N VAL A 107 0.32 3.12 -5.85
CA VAL A 107 -0.23 2.61 -7.13
C VAL A 107 -1.53 3.30 -7.54
N GLN A 108 -2.44 3.54 -6.59
CA GLN A 108 -3.72 4.20 -6.81
C GLN A 108 -3.59 5.68 -7.24
N TRP A 109 -2.46 6.31 -6.94
CA TRP A 109 -2.18 7.68 -7.36
C TRP A 109 -1.38 7.73 -8.66
N GLU A 110 -0.35 6.89 -8.77
CA GLU A 110 0.57 6.88 -9.93
C GLU A 110 -0.10 6.31 -11.19
N ARG A 111 -1.00 5.35 -11.02
CA ARG A 111 -1.69 4.60 -12.09
C ARG A 111 -3.21 4.58 -11.87
N ALA A 112 -3.81 5.73 -11.53
CA ALA A 112 -5.19 5.84 -11.08
C ALA A 112 -6.21 5.21 -12.05
N GLU A 113 -6.08 5.47 -13.34
CA GLU A 113 -7.02 4.92 -14.36
C GLU A 113 -6.94 3.40 -14.41
N GLU A 114 -5.74 2.84 -14.50
CA GLU A 114 -5.52 1.39 -14.57
C GLU A 114 -5.89 0.71 -13.25
N PHE A 115 -5.54 1.33 -12.10
CA PHE A 115 -5.95 0.87 -10.77
C PHE A 115 -7.49 0.77 -10.67
N ASN A 116 -8.19 1.80 -11.09
CA ASN A 116 -9.66 1.83 -11.07
C ASN A 116 -10.26 0.78 -12.01
N ALA A 117 -9.73 0.63 -13.22
CA ALA A 117 -10.21 -0.33 -14.20
C ALA A 117 -10.04 -1.79 -13.70
N VAL A 118 -8.87 -2.12 -13.16
CA VAL A 118 -8.58 -3.45 -12.60
C VAL A 118 -9.49 -3.74 -11.38
N THR A 119 -9.65 -2.74 -10.51
CA THR A 119 -10.52 -2.85 -9.32
C THR A 119 -11.98 -3.04 -9.72
N ALA A 120 -12.48 -2.25 -10.66
CA ALA A 120 -13.86 -2.36 -11.13
C ALA A 120 -14.15 -3.73 -11.78
N ALA A 121 -13.21 -4.22 -12.60
CA ALA A 121 -13.32 -5.54 -13.22
C ALA A 121 -13.33 -6.68 -12.18
N PHE A 122 -12.49 -6.56 -11.13
CA PHE A 122 -12.49 -7.50 -10.02
C PHE A 122 -13.83 -7.49 -9.26
N LEU A 123 -14.32 -6.31 -8.89
CA LEU A 123 -15.59 -6.16 -8.16
C LEU A 123 -16.76 -6.73 -8.98
N ALA A 124 -16.88 -6.37 -10.27
CA ALA A 124 -17.94 -6.86 -11.14
C ALA A 124 -17.96 -8.40 -11.26
N ARG A 125 -16.82 -9.08 -11.12
CA ARG A 125 -16.74 -10.54 -11.14
C ARG A 125 -17.24 -11.18 -9.84
N HIS A 126 -17.28 -10.43 -8.73
CA HIS A 126 -17.61 -10.94 -7.40
C HIS A 126 -18.85 -10.30 -6.77
N ASP A 127 -19.55 -9.42 -7.50
CA ASP A 127 -20.80 -8.75 -7.08
C ASP A 127 -22.05 -9.64 -7.39
N ALA A 128 -21.97 -10.93 -7.16
CA ALA A 128 -23.10 -11.83 -7.37
C ALA A 128 -23.75 -12.27 -6.07
#